data_d9d726c95da9cd13e857cda4270454ef
#
_entry.id   d9d726c95da9cd13e857cda4270454ef
#
_cell.length_a   1.000
_cell.length_b   1.000
_cell.length_c   1.000
_cell.angle_alpha   90.00
_cell.angle_beta   90.00
_cell.angle_gamma   90.00
#
_symmetry.space_group_name_H-M   'P 1'
#
loop_
_entity.id
_entity.type
_entity.pdbx_description
1 polymer ?
#
loop_
_entity_poly.entity_id
_entity_poly.type
_entity_poly.pdbx_seq_one_letter_code
_entity_poly.pdbx_strand_id
1 'polypeptide(L)'
;PLNFGVSARLGNGDCFVIEADEYDTAFFDKRSKFVHYRPKTAILNNLEFDHADIFDNLAAIERQFHHLLRTVPSSGHVVFNAEQESLQRVLALGAFGQAIGFGNNGQWQAQGQPHDFDVLHLGKVVGHVSWSLQGLHNQMNALAAIAAARQVGVNAADAAKSLSDFQNVRRRMEVRGVVAGKNITVYDDFAHHPSAIATTLDGLRRSVGPNARILAVFEPRSNTMKLGAMKDL
;
A
#
# COMPACT_ATOMS: atom_id res chain seq x y z
N PRO A 1 11.91 -3.36 5.33
CA PRO A 1 11.45 -3.27 6.72
C PRO A 1 12.62 -3.39 7.70
N LEU A 2 12.57 -2.66 8.83
CA LEU A 2 13.61 -2.70 9.85
C LEU A 2 13.78 -4.08 10.46
N ASN A 3 12.69 -4.87 10.53
CA ASN A 3 12.72 -6.27 10.97
C ASN A 3 13.74 -7.14 10.24
N PHE A 4 14.06 -6.84 8.98
CA PHE A 4 14.96 -7.67 8.17
C PHE A 4 16.36 -7.08 8.03
N GLY A 5 16.56 -5.80 8.32
CA GLY A 5 17.85 -5.11 8.21
C GLY A 5 18.42 -4.97 6.79
N VAL A 6 17.73 -5.53 5.78
CA VAL A 6 18.13 -5.54 4.37
C VAL A 6 16.96 -5.20 3.47
N SER A 7 17.23 -4.65 2.29
CA SER A 7 16.22 -4.32 1.28
C SER A 7 15.85 -5.50 0.37
N ALA A 8 16.72 -6.50 0.26
CA ALA A 8 16.48 -7.72 -0.49
C ALA A 8 16.96 -8.93 0.30
N ARG A 9 16.17 -9.99 0.31
CA ARG A 9 16.47 -11.24 1.03
C ARG A 9 15.89 -12.43 0.28
N LEU A 10 16.71 -13.43 0.05
CA LEU A 10 16.24 -14.73 -0.40
C LEU A 10 15.86 -15.57 0.84
N GLY A 11 14.61 -16.02 0.88
CA GLY A 11 14.11 -16.94 1.92
C GLY A 11 14.32 -18.41 1.55
N ASN A 12 13.94 -19.29 2.48
CA ASN A 12 13.96 -20.75 2.28
C ASN A 12 12.56 -21.32 1.95
N GLY A 13 11.54 -20.47 1.88
CA GLY A 13 10.17 -20.89 1.56
C GLY A 13 9.89 -20.86 0.06
N ASP A 14 8.72 -21.38 -0.32
CA ASP A 14 8.27 -21.49 -1.71
C ASP A 14 7.75 -20.16 -2.29
N CYS A 15 7.66 -19.11 -1.46
CA CYS A 15 7.13 -17.82 -1.85
C CYS A 15 8.22 -16.74 -1.89
N PHE A 16 8.26 -16.00 -2.97
CA PHE A 16 9.05 -14.79 -3.11
C PHE A 16 8.12 -13.58 -3.18
N VAL A 17 8.31 -12.60 -2.29
CA VAL A 17 7.53 -11.37 -2.24
C VAL A 17 8.36 -10.24 -2.85
N ILE A 18 7.79 -9.56 -3.84
CA ILE A 18 8.44 -8.46 -4.55
C ILE A 18 7.53 -7.24 -4.59
N GLU A 19 8.11 -6.05 -4.38
CA GLU A 19 7.45 -4.78 -4.66
C GLU A 19 7.28 -4.63 -6.17
N ALA A 20 6.07 -4.34 -6.61
CA ALA A 20 5.72 -4.13 -8.00
C ALA A 20 5.62 -2.62 -8.29
N ASP A 21 6.21 -2.20 -9.41
CA ASP A 21 6.32 -0.80 -9.82
C ASP A 21 5.77 -0.68 -11.25
N GLU A 22 4.96 0.35 -11.52
CA GLU A 22 4.36 0.65 -12.81
C GLU A 22 5.32 1.33 -13.79
N TYR A 23 6.50 1.78 -13.35
CA TYR A 23 7.52 2.33 -14.24
C TYR A 23 7.89 1.39 -15.38
N ASP A 24 8.32 1.98 -16.48
CA ASP A 24 8.84 1.23 -17.63
C ASP A 24 10.03 0.35 -17.26
N THR A 25 10.14 -0.80 -17.93
CA THR A 25 11.12 -1.83 -17.62
C THR A 25 12.53 -1.39 -17.96
N ALA A 26 12.70 -0.80 -19.16
CA ALA A 26 14.00 -0.40 -19.72
C ALA A 26 13.80 0.63 -20.83
N PHE A 27 14.93 1.21 -21.30
CA PHE A 27 14.92 2.12 -22.45
C PHE A 27 14.23 1.54 -23.69
N PHE A 28 14.40 0.26 -23.93
CA PHE A 28 13.85 -0.46 -25.08
C PHE A 28 12.56 -1.23 -24.78
N ASP A 29 12.10 -1.27 -23.55
CA ASP A 29 10.84 -1.89 -23.13
C ASP A 29 10.03 -0.93 -22.25
N LYS A 30 9.03 -0.30 -22.84
CA LYS A 30 8.18 0.71 -22.22
C LYS A 30 6.98 0.12 -21.47
N ARG A 31 6.88 -1.22 -21.37
CA ARG A 31 5.90 -1.87 -20.52
C ARG A 31 6.30 -1.72 -19.06
N SER A 32 5.30 -1.59 -18.20
CA SER A 32 5.51 -1.55 -16.75
C SER A 32 6.23 -2.81 -16.26
N LYS A 33 7.18 -2.66 -15.34
CA LYS A 33 8.03 -3.75 -14.81
C LYS A 33 7.24 -4.93 -14.31
N PHE A 34 6.11 -4.68 -13.64
CA PHE A 34 5.32 -5.72 -13.00
C PHE A 34 4.74 -6.75 -13.99
N VAL A 35 4.60 -6.45 -15.30
CA VAL A 35 4.11 -7.44 -16.28
C VAL A 35 5.09 -8.60 -16.48
N HIS A 36 6.37 -8.41 -16.14
CA HIS A 36 7.40 -9.44 -16.23
C HIS A 36 7.41 -10.38 -15.03
N TYR A 37 6.82 -10.01 -13.90
CA TYR A 37 6.87 -10.79 -12.66
C TYR A 37 5.95 -12.00 -12.67
N ARG A 38 4.88 -11.97 -13.45
CA ARG A 38 3.90 -13.07 -13.58
C ARG A 38 3.49 -13.63 -12.23
N PRO A 39 2.94 -12.80 -11.33
CA PRO A 39 2.68 -13.21 -9.96
C PRO A 39 1.59 -14.27 -9.89
N LYS A 40 1.72 -15.20 -8.94
CA LYS A 40 0.64 -16.10 -8.54
C LYS A 40 -0.41 -15.39 -7.67
N THR A 41 0.06 -14.44 -6.86
CA THR A 41 -0.80 -13.54 -6.06
C THR A 41 -0.34 -12.11 -6.29
N ALA A 42 -1.22 -11.26 -6.80
CA ALA A 42 -0.98 -9.83 -6.97
C ALA A 42 -1.77 -9.04 -5.93
N ILE A 43 -1.15 -8.02 -5.33
CA ILE A 43 -1.85 -7.03 -4.48
C ILE A 43 -1.97 -5.74 -5.28
N LEU A 44 -3.20 -5.24 -5.43
CA LEU A 44 -3.53 -3.94 -6.01
C LEU A 44 -4.08 -3.05 -4.91
N ASN A 45 -3.26 -2.15 -4.38
CA ASN A 45 -3.60 -1.40 -3.17
C ASN A 45 -4.37 -0.12 -3.49
N ASN A 46 -3.81 0.71 -4.38
CA ASN A 46 -4.47 1.90 -4.93
C ASN A 46 -3.96 2.13 -6.35
N LEU A 47 -4.75 2.85 -7.13
CA LEU A 47 -4.40 3.22 -8.50
C LEU A 47 -4.87 4.65 -8.74
N GLU A 48 -3.91 5.56 -8.76
CA GLU A 48 -4.09 6.99 -8.97
C GLU A 48 -3.20 7.46 -10.12
N PHE A 49 -3.45 8.66 -10.63
CA PHE A 49 -2.59 9.23 -11.66
C PHE A 49 -1.29 9.72 -11.04
N ASP A 50 -0.19 9.09 -11.41
CA ASP A 50 1.17 9.52 -11.11
C ASP A 50 2.07 9.27 -12.34
N HIS A 51 3.36 9.59 -12.22
CA HIS A 51 4.34 9.36 -13.30
C HIS A 51 3.95 10.01 -14.63
N ALA A 52 3.57 11.30 -14.56
CA ALA A 52 3.17 12.09 -15.74
C ALA A 52 4.29 12.24 -16.80
N ASP A 53 5.50 11.79 -16.50
CA ASP A 53 6.63 11.70 -17.44
C ASP A 53 6.54 10.49 -18.37
N ILE A 54 5.76 9.46 -18.02
CA ILE A 54 5.61 8.23 -18.81
C ILE A 54 4.15 7.86 -19.10
N PHE A 55 3.18 8.44 -18.40
CA PHE A 55 1.75 8.19 -18.61
C PHE A 55 0.99 9.49 -18.89
N ASP A 56 0.22 9.49 -19.96
CA ASP A 56 -0.57 10.67 -20.35
C ASP A 56 -1.78 10.91 -19.42
N ASN A 57 -2.34 9.85 -18.85
CA ASN A 57 -3.55 9.89 -18.02
C ASN A 57 -3.75 8.61 -17.21
N LEU A 58 -4.73 8.63 -16.30
CA LEU A 58 -5.09 7.47 -15.49
C LEU A 58 -5.45 6.23 -16.31
N ALA A 59 -6.15 6.40 -17.45
CA ALA A 59 -6.51 5.27 -18.31
C ALA A 59 -5.30 4.56 -18.91
N ALA A 60 -4.18 5.28 -19.11
CA ALA A 60 -2.91 4.66 -19.53
C ALA A 60 -2.36 3.74 -18.44
N ILE A 61 -2.42 4.16 -17.16
CA ILE A 61 -2.01 3.34 -16.02
C ILE A 61 -2.97 2.15 -15.84
N GLU A 62 -4.28 2.36 -15.93
CA GLU A 62 -5.28 1.28 -15.86
C GLU A 62 -5.01 0.18 -16.90
N ARG A 63 -4.59 0.53 -18.12
CA ARG A 63 -4.19 -0.45 -19.14
C ARG A 63 -2.98 -1.28 -18.70
N GLN A 64 -1.98 -0.68 -18.06
CA GLN A 64 -0.82 -1.42 -17.54
C GLN A 64 -1.23 -2.39 -16.43
N PHE A 65 -2.09 -1.94 -15.52
CA PHE A 65 -2.64 -2.82 -14.48
C PHE A 65 -3.46 -3.96 -15.07
N HIS A 66 -4.24 -3.71 -16.13
CA HIS A 66 -4.93 -4.80 -16.84
C HIS A 66 -3.92 -5.77 -17.50
N HIS A 67 -2.81 -5.28 -18.05
CA HIS A 67 -1.73 -6.15 -18.55
C HIS A 67 -1.16 -7.04 -17.43
N LEU A 68 -0.96 -6.49 -16.21
CA LEU A 68 -0.57 -7.29 -15.05
C LEU A 68 -1.61 -8.37 -14.74
N LEU A 69 -2.90 -8.01 -14.65
CA LEU A 69 -3.97 -8.97 -14.37
C LEU A 69 -3.98 -10.16 -15.32
N ARG A 70 -3.71 -9.91 -16.61
CA ARG A 70 -3.62 -10.96 -17.62
C ARG A 70 -2.43 -11.91 -17.43
N THR A 71 -1.43 -11.54 -16.63
CA THR A 71 -0.31 -12.42 -16.29
C THR A 71 -0.56 -13.31 -15.09
N VAL A 72 -1.58 -12.99 -14.26
CA VAL A 72 -1.99 -13.82 -13.14
C VAL A 72 -2.73 -15.05 -13.66
N PRO A 73 -2.28 -16.28 -13.35
CA PRO A 73 -2.92 -17.49 -13.85
C PRO A 73 -4.32 -17.70 -13.25
N SER A 74 -5.14 -18.57 -13.85
CA SER A 74 -6.49 -18.90 -13.34
C SER A 74 -6.47 -19.54 -11.95
N SER A 75 -5.37 -20.19 -11.59
CA SER A 75 -5.13 -20.72 -10.23
C SER A 75 -4.54 -19.68 -9.27
N GLY A 76 -4.37 -18.45 -9.71
CA GLY A 76 -3.79 -17.35 -8.93
C GLY A 76 -4.86 -16.42 -8.35
N HIS A 77 -4.41 -15.38 -7.64
CA HIS A 77 -5.28 -14.48 -6.89
C HIS A 77 -4.92 -13.02 -7.14
N VAL A 78 -5.94 -12.18 -7.17
CA VAL A 78 -5.81 -10.72 -7.22
C VAL A 78 -6.46 -10.15 -5.97
N VAL A 79 -5.64 -9.74 -5.01
CA VAL A 79 -6.07 -9.05 -3.79
C VAL A 79 -6.15 -7.57 -4.09
N PHE A 80 -7.31 -6.96 -3.98
CA PHE A 80 -7.50 -5.57 -4.42
C PHE A 80 -8.31 -4.75 -3.42
N ASN A 81 -8.02 -3.45 -3.36
CA ASN A 81 -8.80 -2.50 -2.59
C ASN A 81 -10.16 -2.29 -3.25
N ALA A 82 -11.21 -2.80 -2.61
CA ALA A 82 -12.58 -2.75 -3.13
C ALA A 82 -13.23 -1.36 -3.05
N GLU A 83 -12.55 -0.37 -2.42
CA GLU A 83 -13.02 1.01 -2.36
C GLU A 83 -12.49 1.85 -3.54
N GLN A 84 -11.55 1.32 -4.32
CA GLN A 84 -10.92 2.02 -5.44
C GLN A 84 -11.68 1.76 -6.75
N GLU A 85 -12.38 2.77 -7.23
CA GLU A 85 -13.13 2.69 -8.50
C GLU A 85 -12.23 2.38 -9.70
N SER A 86 -11.02 2.93 -9.74
CA SER A 86 -10.04 2.66 -10.78
C SER A 86 -9.69 1.17 -10.86
N LEU A 87 -9.51 0.50 -9.72
CA LEU A 87 -9.24 -0.93 -9.66
C LEU A 87 -10.46 -1.76 -10.06
N GLN A 88 -11.67 -1.31 -9.70
CA GLN A 88 -12.92 -1.96 -10.15
C GLN A 88 -13.06 -1.89 -11.69
N ARG A 89 -12.73 -0.73 -12.31
CA ARG A 89 -12.72 -0.60 -13.79
C ARG A 89 -11.70 -1.55 -14.43
N VAL A 90 -10.50 -1.65 -13.84
CA VAL A 90 -9.46 -2.57 -14.34
C VAL A 90 -9.91 -4.02 -14.26
N LEU A 91 -10.53 -4.44 -13.15
CA LEU A 91 -11.07 -5.79 -12.98
C LEU A 91 -12.24 -6.09 -13.95
N ALA A 92 -13.06 -5.10 -14.25
CA ALA A 92 -14.17 -5.23 -15.20
C ALA A 92 -13.68 -5.49 -16.64
N LEU A 93 -12.43 -5.16 -16.98
CA LEU A 93 -11.82 -5.54 -18.26
C LEU A 93 -11.50 -7.05 -18.36
N GLY A 94 -11.59 -7.76 -17.25
CA GLY A 94 -11.38 -9.20 -17.13
C GLY A 94 -10.08 -9.57 -16.42
N ALA A 95 -10.15 -10.60 -15.60
CA ALA A 95 -9.03 -11.23 -14.91
C ALA A 95 -9.20 -12.76 -14.97
N PHE A 96 -8.10 -13.49 -15.07
CA PHE A 96 -8.13 -14.96 -15.01
C PHE A 96 -8.08 -15.47 -13.57
N GLY A 97 -7.31 -14.77 -12.71
CA GLY A 97 -7.17 -15.09 -11.29
C GLY A 97 -8.41 -14.72 -10.47
N GLN A 98 -8.58 -15.36 -9.33
CA GLN A 98 -9.68 -15.08 -8.40
C GLN A 98 -9.49 -13.69 -7.76
N ALA A 99 -10.50 -12.82 -7.89
CA ALA A 99 -10.50 -11.50 -7.27
C ALA A 99 -10.94 -11.58 -5.79
N ILE A 100 -10.17 -10.95 -4.91
CA ILE A 100 -10.36 -10.95 -3.45
C ILE A 100 -10.30 -9.50 -2.97
N GLY A 101 -11.45 -8.93 -2.65
CA GLY A 101 -11.56 -7.55 -2.19
C GLY A 101 -11.21 -7.37 -0.71
N PHE A 102 -10.53 -6.27 -0.38
CA PHE A 102 -10.37 -5.79 0.99
C PHE A 102 -10.87 -4.34 1.12
N GLY A 103 -11.08 -3.89 2.36
CA GLY A 103 -11.73 -2.64 2.69
C GLY A 103 -13.20 -2.83 3.02
N ASN A 104 -13.94 -1.75 3.29
CA ASN A 104 -15.34 -1.83 3.76
C ASN A 104 -16.26 -2.57 2.77
N ASN A 105 -15.97 -2.48 1.47
CA ASN A 105 -16.72 -3.15 0.41
C ASN A 105 -16.15 -4.53 0.05
N GLY A 106 -15.12 -4.98 0.75
CA GLY A 106 -14.41 -6.23 0.47
C GLY A 106 -14.81 -7.39 1.37
N GLN A 107 -14.26 -8.56 1.06
CA GLN A 107 -14.39 -9.78 1.86
C GLN A 107 -13.54 -9.70 3.14
N TRP A 108 -12.46 -8.93 3.09
CA TRP A 108 -11.56 -8.68 4.20
C TRP A 108 -11.77 -7.26 4.71
N GLN A 109 -12.16 -7.14 5.96
CA GLN A 109 -12.53 -5.87 6.58
C GLN A 109 -11.79 -5.68 7.89
N ALA A 110 -11.73 -4.44 8.37
CA ALA A 110 -11.21 -4.11 9.70
C ALA A 110 -12.31 -3.48 10.55
N GLN A 111 -12.33 -3.81 11.82
CA GLN A 111 -13.22 -3.20 12.82
C GLN A 111 -12.40 -2.72 14.00
N GLY A 112 -12.33 -1.43 14.21
CA GLY A 112 -11.53 -0.79 15.26
C GLY A 112 -10.72 0.38 14.76
N GLN A 113 -9.80 0.85 15.59
CA GLN A 113 -8.90 1.96 15.25
C GLN A 113 -7.72 1.46 14.37
N PRO A 114 -7.11 2.31 13.55
CA PRO A 114 -6.01 1.89 12.67
C PRO A 114 -4.83 1.20 13.38
N HIS A 115 -4.61 1.47 14.65
CA HIS A 115 -3.53 0.89 15.44
C HIS A 115 -3.98 -0.31 16.31
N ASP A 116 -5.30 -0.56 16.40
CA ASP A 116 -5.88 -1.62 17.22
C ASP A 116 -7.23 -2.04 16.62
N PHE A 117 -7.26 -3.17 15.92
CA PHE A 117 -8.45 -3.58 15.16
C PHE A 117 -8.56 -5.09 14.99
N ASP A 118 -9.80 -5.55 14.92
CA ASP A 118 -10.14 -6.90 14.50
C ASP A 118 -10.11 -7.01 12.98
N VAL A 119 -9.57 -8.12 12.50
CA VAL A 119 -9.59 -8.50 11.08
C VAL A 119 -10.77 -9.44 10.84
N LEU A 120 -11.65 -9.04 9.93
CA LEU A 120 -12.83 -9.83 9.57
C LEU A 120 -12.65 -10.43 8.16
N HIS A 121 -13.04 -11.68 8.01
CA HIS A 121 -13.19 -12.33 6.71
C HIS A 121 -14.62 -12.82 6.57
N LEU A 122 -15.34 -12.33 5.56
CA LEU A 122 -16.77 -12.63 5.33
C LEU A 122 -17.61 -12.40 6.60
N GLY A 123 -17.37 -11.30 7.30
CA GLY A 123 -18.09 -10.89 8.50
C GLY A 123 -17.71 -11.63 9.79
N LYS A 124 -16.74 -12.55 9.76
CA LYS A 124 -16.27 -13.27 10.94
C LYS A 124 -14.89 -12.78 11.35
N VAL A 125 -14.68 -12.52 12.64
CA VAL A 125 -13.37 -12.19 13.18
C VAL A 125 -12.43 -13.38 13.01
N VAL A 126 -11.28 -13.15 12.36
CA VAL A 126 -10.28 -14.17 12.06
C VAL A 126 -8.89 -13.85 12.60
N GLY A 127 -8.71 -12.66 13.18
CA GLY A 127 -7.47 -12.23 13.78
C GLY A 127 -7.59 -10.84 14.38
N HIS A 128 -6.56 -10.39 15.07
CA HIS A 128 -6.46 -9.08 15.69
C HIS A 128 -5.08 -8.49 15.45
N VAL A 129 -5.01 -7.21 15.12
CA VAL A 129 -3.77 -6.45 14.93
C VAL A 129 -3.72 -5.33 15.95
N SER A 130 -2.64 -5.31 16.74
CA SER A 130 -2.32 -4.18 17.63
C SER A 130 -0.86 -3.80 17.40
N TRP A 131 -0.61 -2.61 16.90
CA TRP A 131 0.71 -2.11 16.50
C TRP A 131 0.88 -0.61 16.73
N SER A 132 2.05 -0.07 16.49
CA SER A 132 2.33 1.36 16.64
C SER A 132 1.95 2.22 15.43
N LEU A 133 1.57 1.60 14.31
CA LEU A 133 1.27 2.33 13.07
C LEU A 133 -0.08 3.04 13.16
N GLN A 134 -0.13 4.23 12.57
CA GLN A 134 -1.31 5.08 12.55
C GLN A 134 -1.82 5.28 11.12
N GLY A 135 -3.08 5.68 10.99
CA GLY A 135 -3.69 6.01 9.70
C GLY A 135 -4.38 4.84 9.00
N LEU A 136 -5.50 5.13 8.36
CA LEU A 136 -6.32 4.13 7.66
C LEU A 136 -5.55 3.40 6.56
N HIS A 137 -4.61 4.09 5.89
CA HIS A 137 -3.78 3.45 4.86
C HIS A 137 -2.96 2.27 5.40
N ASN A 138 -2.44 2.35 6.63
CA ASN A 138 -1.73 1.22 7.24
C ASN A 138 -2.67 0.08 7.59
N GLN A 139 -3.88 0.38 8.08
CA GLN A 139 -4.91 -0.63 8.31
C GLN A 139 -5.29 -1.35 7.01
N MET A 140 -5.46 -0.63 5.91
CA MET A 140 -5.72 -1.20 4.59
C MET A 140 -4.55 -2.05 4.09
N ASN A 141 -3.30 -1.59 4.28
CA ASN A 141 -2.09 -2.36 3.96
C ASN A 141 -2.03 -3.68 4.75
N ALA A 142 -2.44 -3.67 6.03
CA ALA A 142 -2.53 -4.89 6.83
C ALA A 142 -3.55 -5.88 6.25
N LEU A 143 -4.75 -5.41 5.91
CA LEU A 143 -5.78 -6.26 5.29
C LEU A 143 -5.27 -6.89 3.99
N ALA A 144 -4.64 -6.10 3.13
CA ALA A 144 -4.04 -6.57 1.88
C ALA A 144 -2.98 -7.66 2.13
N ALA A 145 -2.08 -7.44 3.08
CA ALA A 145 -1.02 -8.37 3.42
C ALA A 145 -1.57 -9.69 4.00
N ILE A 146 -2.54 -9.62 4.92
CA ILE A 146 -3.18 -10.79 5.53
C ILE A 146 -3.96 -11.58 4.46
N ALA A 147 -4.74 -10.89 3.63
CA ALA A 147 -5.49 -11.52 2.54
C ALA A 147 -4.56 -12.24 1.56
N ALA A 148 -3.43 -11.64 1.19
CA ALA A 148 -2.44 -12.26 0.30
C ALA A 148 -1.71 -13.44 0.96
N ALA A 149 -1.30 -13.30 2.23
CA ALA A 149 -0.66 -14.37 3.00
C ALA A 149 -1.56 -15.61 3.11
N ARG A 150 -2.87 -15.40 3.26
CA ARG A 150 -3.86 -16.48 3.29
C ARG A 150 -3.85 -17.32 2.00
N GLN A 151 -3.58 -16.71 0.83
CA GLN A 151 -3.56 -17.40 -0.47
C GLN A 151 -2.33 -18.32 -0.64
N VAL A 152 -1.33 -18.15 0.18
CA VAL A 152 -0.13 -19.02 0.21
C VAL A 152 -0.10 -19.94 1.44
N GLY A 153 -1.25 -20.12 2.10
CA GLY A 153 -1.43 -21.09 3.17
C GLY A 153 -1.17 -20.58 4.59
N VAL A 154 -0.85 -19.31 4.78
CA VAL A 154 -0.68 -18.74 6.12
C VAL A 154 -2.04 -18.55 6.79
N ASN A 155 -2.18 -18.97 8.04
CA ASN A 155 -3.40 -18.74 8.82
C ASN A 155 -3.59 -17.24 9.04
N ALA A 156 -4.83 -16.74 8.92
CA ALA A 156 -5.13 -15.32 9.06
C ALA A 156 -4.80 -14.77 10.47
N ALA A 157 -5.04 -15.54 11.52
CA ALA A 157 -4.69 -15.16 12.89
C ALA A 157 -3.18 -15.03 13.09
N ASP A 158 -2.40 -15.96 12.49
CA ASP A 158 -0.93 -15.92 12.56
C ASP A 158 -0.38 -14.74 11.74
N ALA A 159 -0.95 -14.48 10.57
CA ALA A 159 -0.60 -13.32 9.76
C ALA A 159 -0.89 -12.00 10.49
N ALA A 160 -2.07 -11.87 11.13
CA ALA A 160 -2.44 -10.70 11.91
C ALA A 160 -1.50 -10.53 13.12
N LYS A 161 -1.21 -11.58 13.86
CA LYS A 161 -0.29 -11.57 15.00
C LYS A 161 1.12 -11.12 14.59
N SER A 162 1.61 -11.58 13.44
CA SER A 162 2.96 -11.22 12.97
C SER A 162 3.10 -9.73 12.64
N LEU A 163 2.00 -9.04 12.33
CA LEU A 163 2.00 -7.59 12.10
C LEU A 163 2.17 -6.77 13.39
N SER A 164 1.85 -7.35 14.56
CA SER A 164 2.05 -6.64 15.85
C SER A 164 3.54 -6.37 16.13
N ASP A 165 4.44 -7.18 15.58
CA ASP A 165 5.88 -7.00 15.68
C ASP A 165 6.48 -6.24 14.48
N PHE A 166 5.64 -5.78 13.55
CA PHE A 166 6.10 -5.14 12.33
C PHE A 166 6.71 -3.76 12.63
N GLN A 167 7.97 -3.62 12.29
CA GLN A 167 8.68 -2.34 12.32
C GLN A 167 8.59 -1.70 10.94
N ASN A 168 8.05 -0.47 10.92
CA ASN A 168 7.83 0.25 9.67
C ASN A 168 9.14 0.41 8.85
N VAL A 169 8.98 0.73 7.59
CA VAL A 169 10.11 1.08 6.73
C VAL A 169 10.60 2.50 7.06
N ARG A 170 11.86 2.80 6.76
CA ARG A 170 12.42 4.14 6.93
C ARG A 170 11.63 5.16 6.12
N ARG A 171 11.58 6.38 6.60
CA ARG A 171 10.88 7.50 5.97
C ARG A 171 9.37 7.25 5.76
N ARG A 172 8.75 6.55 6.70
CA ARG A 172 7.29 6.42 6.81
C ARG A 172 6.90 6.84 8.21
N MET A 173 6.70 8.15 8.42
CA MET A 173 6.50 8.79 9.73
C MET A 173 7.62 8.40 10.73
N GLU A 174 8.85 8.29 10.22
CA GLU A 174 10.01 7.93 11.03
C GLU A 174 10.32 9.07 12.01
N VAL A 175 10.33 8.77 13.31
CA VAL A 175 10.74 9.74 14.32
C VAL A 175 12.26 9.93 14.26
N ARG A 176 12.70 11.11 13.84
CA ARG A 176 14.14 11.47 13.75
C ARG A 176 14.70 11.96 15.07
N GLY A 177 13.85 12.43 15.94
CA GLY A 177 14.24 12.88 17.26
C GLY A 177 13.21 13.78 17.92
N VAL A 178 13.46 14.10 19.18
CA VAL A 178 12.71 15.08 19.97
C VAL A 178 13.66 16.18 20.39
N VAL A 179 13.31 17.43 20.11
CA VAL A 179 14.15 18.58 20.47
C VAL A 179 14.08 18.80 21.97
N ALA A 180 15.22 18.66 22.65
CA ALA A 180 15.30 18.78 24.09
C ALA A 180 14.75 20.13 24.60
N GLY A 181 13.89 20.08 25.61
CA GLY A 181 13.33 21.27 26.27
C GLY A 181 12.23 22.01 25.49
N LYS A 182 11.82 21.53 24.29
CA LYS A 182 10.82 22.22 23.45
C LYS A 182 9.59 21.40 23.10
N ASN A 183 9.49 20.14 23.51
CA ASN A 183 8.41 19.24 23.18
C ASN A 183 8.06 19.23 21.66
N ILE A 184 9.10 19.26 20.82
CA ILE A 184 8.99 19.22 19.36
C ILE A 184 9.51 17.87 18.89
N THR A 185 8.64 17.06 18.28
CA THR A 185 9.03 15.81 17.62
C THR A 185 9.23 16.06 16.13
N VAL A 186 10.35 15.57 15.62
CA VAL A 186 10.70 15.68 14.18
C VAL A 186 10.44 14.34 13.51
N TYR A 187 9.64 14.37 12.46
CA TYR A 187 9.29 13.21 11.64
C TYR A 187 9.90 13.35 10.25
N ASP A 188 10.26 12.21 9.64
CA ASP A 188 10.68 12.09 8.24
C ASP A 188 9.70 11.17 7.50
N ASP A 189 9.12 11.66 6.42
CA ASP A 189 8.20 10.90 5.57
C ASP A 189 8.54 11.09 4.10
N PHE A 190 8.31 10.06 3.30
CA PHE A 190 8.61 10.04 1.87
C PHE A 190 7.39 10.38 0.99
N ALA A 191 6.26 10.73 1.59
CA ALA A 191 5.04 11.08 0.85
C ALA A 191 5.34 12.23 -0.12
N HIS A 192 5.01 12.04 -1.39
CA HIS A 192 5.22 13.01 -2.47
C HIS A 192 4.05 13.09 -3.44
N HIS A 193 3.01 12.25 -3.27
CA HIS A 193 1.73 12.36 -3.95
C HIS A 193 0.73 13.06 -3.03
N PRO A 194 -0.20 13.93 -3.54
CA PRO A 194 -1.16 14.64 -2.71
C PRO A 194 -1.95 13.74 -1.76
N SER A 195 -2.49 12.62 -2.25
CA SER A 195 -3.21 11.64 -1.43
C SER A 195 -2.34 11.05 -0.32
N ALA A 196 -1.07 10.72 -0.62
CA ALA A 196 -0.13 10.20 0.36
C ALA A 196 0.20 11.25 1.44
N ILE A 197 0.38 12.53 1.06
CA ILE A 197 0.61 13.63 1.99
C ILE A 197 -0.60 13.81 2.89
N ALA A 198 -1.82 13.85 2.31
CA ALA A 198 -3.05 14.01 3.06
C ALA A 198 -3.26 12.88 4.09
N THR A 199 -3.08 11.62 3.69
CA THR A 199 -3.23 10.46 4.58
C THR A 199 -2.16 10.42 5.68
N THR A 200 -0.92 10.83 5.36
CA THR A 200 0.17 10.94 6.35
C THR A 200 -0.15 12.02 7.39
N LEU A 201 -0.59 13.20 6.96
CA LEU A 201 -0.95 14.31 7.85
C LEU A 201 -2.19 13.97 8.71
N ASP A 202 -3.19 13.30 8.14
CA ASP A 202 -4.35 12.82 8.90
C ASP A 202 -3.93 11.81 9.98
N GLY A 203 -3.10 10.83 9.64
CA GLY A 203 -2.55 9.88 10.58
C GLY A 203 -1.77 10.56 11.72
N LEU A 204 -0.93 11.53 11.40
CA LEU A 204 -0.20 12.32 12.39
C LEU A 204 -1.17 13.13 13.27
N ARG A 205 -2.17 13.78 12.67
CA ARG A 205 -3.17 14.57 13.41
C ARG A 205 -3.91 13.72 14.44
N ARG A 206 -4.30 12.50 14.07
CA ARG A 206 -4.94 11.54 15.00
C ARG A 206 -4.01 11.14 16.14
N SER A 207 -2.73 10.94 15.85
CA SER A 207 -1.72 10.55 16.84
C SER A 207 -1.42 11.67 17.85
N VAL A 208 -1.25 12.92 17.38
CA VAL A 208 -0.83 14.06 18.24
C VAL A 208 -2.01 14.84 18.84
N GLY A 209 -3.23 14.53 18.42
CA GLY A 209 -4.45 15.17 18.90
C GLY A 209 -4.74 16.54 18.26
N PRO A 210 -5.93 17.13 18.51
CA PRO A 210 -6.40 18.32 17.81
C PRO A 210 -5.61 19.60 18.13
N ASN A 211 -5.00 19.67 19.30
CA ASN A 211 -4.36 20.89 19.81
C ASN A 211 -2.88 21.01 19.45
N ALA A 212 -2.25 19.95 19.00
CA ALA A 212 -0.84 19.98 18.58
C ALA A 212 -0.66 20.75 17.28
N ARG A 213 0.36 21.61 17.22
CA ARG A 213 0.73 22.31 15.99
C ARG A 213 1.56 21.36 15.11
N ILE A 214 1.14 21.16 13.86
CA ILE A 214 1.91 20.45 12.83
C ILE A 214 2.53 21.48 11.90
N LEU A 215 3.83 21.37 11.70
CA LEU A 215 4.58 22.15 10.72
C LEU A 215 5.07 21.18 9.65
N ALA A 216 4.43 21.21 8.47
CA ALA A 216 4.84 20.41 7.34
C ALA A 216 5.82 21.19 6.47
N VAL A 217 7.03 20.65 6.30
CA VAL A 217 8.03 21.16 5.37
C VAL A 217 8.07 20.22 4.18
N PHE A 218 7.79 20.74 3.00
CA PHE A 218 7.58 19.94 1.80
C PHE A 218 8.49 20.43 0.65
N GLU A 219 9.16 19.49 -0.02
CA GLU A 219 9.92 19.72 -1.24
C GLU A 219 9.30 18.92 -2.40
N PRO A 220 8.72 19.58 -3.43
CA PRO A 220 8.15 18.90 -4.58
C PRO A 220 9.28 18.32 -5.44
N ARG A 221 9.45 16.99 -5.40
CA ARG A 221 10.55 16.29 -6.07
C ARG A 221 10.12 15.44 -7.25
N SER A 222 8.90 14.86 -7.23
CA SER A 222 8.45 13.98 -8.30
C SER A 222 8.30 14.74 -9.63
N ASN A 223 8.52 14.05 -10.75
CA ASN A 223 8.33 14.62 -12.08
C ASN A 223 6.90 15.13 -12.28
N THR A 224 5.91 14.38 -11.80
CA THR A 224 4.50 14.77 -11.84
C THR A 224 4.23 16.10 -11.14
N MET A 225 4.84 16.32 -9.97
CA MET A 225 4.70 17.58 -9.24
C MET A 225 5.41 18.74 -9.94
N LYS A 226 6.63 18.49 -10.48
CA LYS A 226 7.38 19.52 -11.23
C LYS A 226 6.66 19.96 -12.49
N LEU A 227 5.93 19.06 -13.15
CA LEU A 227 5.13 19.36 -14.33
C LEU A 227 3.82 20.11 -13.99
N GLY A 228 3.50 20.29 -12.71
CA GLY A 228 2.28 20.95 -12.27
C GLY A 228 1.00 20.15 -12.55
N ALA A 229 1.12 18.86 -12.87
CA ALA A 229 -0.03 18.00 -13.18
C ALA A 229 -1.00 17.83 -12.00
N MET A 230 -0.55 18.15 -10.79
CA MET A 230 -1.32 18.01 -9.54
C MET A 230 -1.60 19.36 -8.85
N LYS A 231 -1.53 20.47 -9.58
CA LYS A 231 -1.69 21.83 -9.00
C LYS A 231 -3.07 22.09 -8.43
N ASP A 232 -4.08 21.35 -8.90
CA ASP A 232 -5.48 21.52 -8.52
C ASP A 232 -5.96 20.46 -7.49
N LEU A 233 -5.04 19.59 -7.02
CA LEU A 233 -5.24 18.61 -5.97
C LEU A 233 -4.61 19.11 -4.67
#